data_c2599c17ee49d394e3bf2bfd33009b8e
#
_entry.id   c2599c17ee49d394e3bf2bfd33009b8e
#
_cell.length_a   1.000
_cell.length_b   1.000
_cell.length_c   1.000
_cell.angle_alpha   90.00
_cell.angle_beta   90.00
_cell.angle_gamma   90.00
#
_symmetry.space_group_name_H-M   'P 1'
#
loop_
_entity.id
_entity.type
_entity.pdbx_description
1 polymer ?
#
loop_
_entity_poly.entity_id
_entity_poly.type
_entity_poly.pdbx_seq_one_letter_code
_entity_poly.pdbx_strand_id
1 'polypeptide(L)'
;MKKYLSLLLVSVFCLTALFGCGKNVKPGDVDGYDEGETYLSIWVHIIEETPEGQAYLKSVQSFNEHFNGKYFADVEFIPRNDSGGGYSDKVNASVLSGNLPDVLTVDGPNIAAYAANGIIQPLAPLTDEERSVYLNSILTQGTIGNKLYALGAMESSVGLYYNKQILREAGIEVPSSDNPWTFSEFLDILEKLKPIMAEKNGYALDMTFPVGETTIYYYAPFIWSNGGDFVSEDGLTTKDIFDSDTNAETLNYFKTLNEKGYMSSVPISNLFESGRAAFKFDGAWEVNTIYTSYPDIELGVAPYIVGDNWNGERYTPTGSWAYAVSSECDNVEAATELVKWMSGVESSITLYENIKSMPSTYAAYEQISTFTEDENYKALYEQLRDYGRPRPKTPSYPQLSSSFQQTLENVAISGMDAKDQLSKAEERISDKLERYTRK
;
A
#
# COMPACT_ATOMS: atom_id res chain seq x y z
N MET A 1 -3.83 -26.11 -57.89
CA MET A 1 -3.26 -24.78 -57.65
C MET A 1 -3.97 -23.95 -56.52
N LYS A 2 -5.15 -24.34 -56.00
CA LYS A 2 -5.87 -23.57 -54.94
C LYS A 2 -5.51 -24.01 -53.49
N LYS A 3 -4.74 -25.08 -53.27
CA LYS A 3 -4.36 -25.58 -51.95
C LYS A 3 -3.02 -25.04 -51.42
N TYR A 4 -2.19 -24.42 -52.25
CA TYR A 4 -0.89 -23.85 -51.85
C TYR A 4 -0.92 -22.36 -51.58
N LEU A 5 -2.04 -21.66 -51.96
CA LEU A 5 -2.17 -20.22 -51.72
C LEU A 5 -2.64 -19.91 -50.28
N SER A 6 -3.31 -20.88 -49.61
CA SER A 6 -3.78 -20.72 -48.23
C SER A 6 -2.70 -20.98 -47.17
N LEU A 7 -1.61 -21.71 -47.50
CA LEU A 7 -0.49 -21.91 -46.59
C LEU A 7 0.50 -20.72 -46.58
N LEU A 8 0.57 -19.94 -47.66
CA LEU A 8 1.44 -18.77 -47.72
C LEU A 8 0.85 -17.55 -46.97
N LEU A 9 -0.49 -17.47 -46.86
CA LEU A 9 -1.14 -16.36 -46.09
C LEU A 9 -1.11 -16.56 -44.58
N VAL A 10 -1.04 -17.83 -44.10
CA VAL A 10 -0.94 -18.12 -42.67
C VAL A 10 0.51 -17.93 -42.16
N SER A 11 1.53 -18.16 -42.99
CA SER A 11 2.92 -17.93 -42.60
C SER A 11 3.32 -16.45 -42.59
N VAL A 12 2.65 -15.57 -43.31
CA VAL A 12 2.92 -14.12 -43.28
C VAL A 12 2.21 -13.46 -42.08
N PHE A 13 1.07 -14.01 -41.60
CA PHE A 13 0.39 -13.48 -40.41
C PHE A 13 1.04 -13.89 -39.09
N CYS A 14 1.84 -14.97 -39.03
CA CYS A 14 2.59 -15.39 -37.85
C CYS A 14 3.94 -14.67 -37.70
N LEU A 15 4.45 -14.00 -38.76
CA LEU A 15 5.70 -13.22 -38.66
C LEU A 15 5.51 -11.76 -38.24
N THR A 16 4.28 -11.24 -38.26
CA THR A 16 3.98 -9.86 -37.80
C THR A 16 3.58 -9.78 -36.33
N ALA A 17 3.41 -10.93 -35.64
CA ALA A 17 3.07 -10.98 -34.22
C ALA A 17 4.30 -11.08 -33.29
N LEU A 18 5.52 -11.04 -33.83
CA LEU A 18 6.79 -11.11 -33.06
C LEU A 18 7.55 -9.80 -32.97
N PHE A 19 6.98 -8.68 -33.42
CA PHE A 19 7.57 -7.35 -33.24
C PHE A 19 6.75 -6.49 -32.25
N GLY A 20 6.38 -7.09 -31.15
CA GLY A 20 5.93 -6.39 -29.95
C GLY A 20 7.06 -6.22 -28.94
N CYS A 21 8.30 -6.04 -29.37
CA CYS A 21 9.39 -5.56 -28.53
C CYS A 21 9.15 -4.06 -28.31
N GLY A 22 9.00 -3.65 -27.04
CA GLY A 22 9.03 -2.26 -26.66
C GLY A 22 10.19 -1.57 -27.39
N LYS A 23 9.93 -0.45 -28.04
CA LYS A 23 10.99 0.39 -28.59
C LYS A 23 11.85 0.76 -27.39
N ASN A 24 13.11 0.33 -27.35
CA ASN A 24 14.13 1.02 -26.58
C ASN A 24 14.18 2.43 -27.17
N VAL A 25 13.47 3.37 -26.54
CA VAL A 25 13.56 4.79 -26.92
C VAL A 25 14.99 5.18 -26.66
N LYS A 26 15.71 5.58 -27.71
CA LYS A 26 17.06 6.09 -27.53
C LYS A 26 16.92 7.51 -26.97
N PRO A 27 17.80 7.93 -26.05
CA PRO A 27 17.75 9.30 -25.50
C PRO A 27 17.59 10.38 -26.53
N GLY A 28 18.25 10.29 -27.70
CA GLY A 28 18.15 11.25 -28.79
C GLY A 28 16.83 11.31 -29.55
N ASP A 29 15.85 10.43 -29.24
CA ASP A 29 14.51 10.42 -29.83
C ASP A 29 13.45 11.02 -28.87
N VAL A 30 13.87 11.55 -27.71
CA VAL A 30 12.99 12.09 -26.66
C VAL A 30 12.91 13.61 -26.77
N ASP A 31 11.69 14.14 -26.85
CA ASP A 31 11.45 15.58 -26.92
C ASP A 31 11.93 16.28 -25.63
N GLY A 32 12.74 17.33 -25.79
CA GLY A 32 13.26 18.12 -24.68
C GLY A 32 14.57 17.64 -24.08
N TYR A 33 15.11 16.49 -24.52
CA TYR A 33 16.42 16.00 -24.10
C TYR A 33 17.54 16.67 -24.94
N ASP A 34 18.51 17.24 -24.25
CA ASP A 34 19.73 17.84 -24.89
C ASP A 34 20.92 16.88 -24.78
N GLU A 35 21.68 16.72 -25.88
CA GLU A 35 22.94 15.97 -25.88
C GLU A 35 23.94 16.58 -24.89
N GLY A 36 24.22 15.89 -23.81
CA GLY A 36 25.13 16.33 -22.74
C GLY A 36 24.52 16.27 -21.35
N GLU A 37 23.21 16.18 -21.26
CA GLU A 37 22.52 15.86 -20.00
C GLU A 37 22.67 14.38 -19.63
N THR A 38 22.59 14.07 -18.35
CA THR A 38 22.41 12.69 -17.91
C THR A 38 20.94 12.30 -18.08
N TYR A 39 20.68 11.38 -18.99
CA TYR A 39 19.34 10.81 -19.20
C TYR A 39 19.00 9.82 -18.10
N LEU A 40 17.77 9.90 -17.57
CA LEU A 40 17.21 9.02 -16.57
C LEU A 40 15.83 8.53 -17.03
N SER A 41 15.62 7.24 -17.03
CA SER A 41 14.31 6.63 -17.29
C SER A 41 13.60 6.31 -15.97
N ILE A 42 12.29 6.61 -15.87
CA ILE A 42 11.49 6.26 -14.71
C ILE A 42 10.21 5.54 -15.12
N TRP A 43 9.89 4.42 -14.47
CA TRP A 43 8.60 3.73 -14.61
C TRP A 43 7.69 4.01 -13.44
N VAL A 44 6.41 4.35 -13.76
CA VAL A 44 5.36 4.56 -12.77
C VAL A 44 4.18 3.64 -13.01
N HIS A 45 3.54 3.20 -11.94
CA HIS A 45 2.56 2.10 -11.88
C HIS A 45 1.11 2.49 -12.22
N ILE A 46 0.89 3.61 -12.89
CA ILE A 46 -0.44 4.20 -13.12
C ILE A 46 -0.65 4.57 -14.60
N ILE A 47 -1.87 4.90 -14.96
CA ILE A 47 -2.23 5.43 -16.27
C ILE A 47 -1.99 6.95 -16.27
N GLU A 48 -1.37 7.48 -17.33
CA GLU A 48 -1.01 8.90 -17.44
C GLU A 48 -2.19 9.84 -17.27
N GLU A 49 -3.35 9.52 -17.87
CA GLU A 49 -4.54 10.38 -17.88
C GLU A 49 -5.26 10.45 -16.51
N THR A 50 -4.85 9.64 -15.54
CA THR A 50 -5.42 9.71 -14.19
C THR A 50 -4.89 10.92 -13.43
N PRO A 51 -5.62 11.45 -12.42
CA PRO A 51 -5.12 12.53 -11.58
C PRO A 51 -3.75 12.22 -10.94
N GLU A 52 -3.52 10.97 -10.55
CA GLU A 52 -2.23 10.51 -10.01
C GLU A 52 -1.13 10.51 -11.08
N GLY A 53 -1.43 10.02 -12.29
CA GLY A 53 -0.51 10.04 -13.41
C GLY A 53 -0.10 11.45 -13.80
N GLN A 54 -1.05 12.38 -13.83
CA GLN A 54 -0.77 13.79 -14.11
C GLN A 54 0.08 14.44 -13.01
N ALA A 55 -0.06 14.03 -11.75
CA ALA A 55 0.81 14.49 -10.67
C ALA A 55 2.26 14.00 -10.85
N TYR A 56 2.46 12.73 -11.22
CA TYR A 56 3.80 12.21 -11.55
C TYR A 56 4.41 12.92 -12.75
N LEU A 57 3.65 13.10 -13.84
CA LEU A 57 4.13 13.82 -15.02
C LEU A 57 4.58 15.23 -14.66
N LYS A 58 3.78 15.97 -13.89
CA LYS A 58 4.10 17.33 -13.45
C LYS A 58 5.37 17.38 -12.59
N SER A 59 5.55 16.39 -11.71
CA SER A 59 6.77 16.28 -10.87
C SER A 59 8.02 15.98 -11.70
N VAL A 60 7.92 15.15 -12.74
CA VAL A 60 9.03 14.89 -13.68
C VAL A 60 9.34 16.13 -14.53
N GLN A 61 8.33 16.83 -15.02
CA GLN A 61 8.51 18.09 -15.77
C GLN A 61 9.21 19.14 -14.90
N SER A 62 8.81 19.31 -13.64
CA SER A 62 9.46 20.26 -12.73
C SER A 62 10.91 19.85 -12.39
N PHE A 63 11.20 18.55 -12.33
CA PHE A 63 12.59 18.05 -12.23
C PHE A 63 13.43 18.49 -13.43
N ASN A 64 12.93 18.27 -14.66
CA ASN A 64 13.62 18.64 -15.89
C ASN A 64 13.85 20.13 -16.00
N GLU A 65 12.89 20.96 -15.57
CA GLU A 65 13.04 22.42 -15.53
C GLU A 65 14.12 22.85 -14.52
N HIS A 66 14.11 22.25 -13.32
CA HIS A 66 15.06 22.60 -12.25
C HIS A 66 16.50 22.19 -12.57
N PHE A 67 16.68 21.02 -13.16
CA PHE A 67 17.98 20.44 -13.47
C PHE A 67 18.40 20.60 -14.94
N ASN A 68 17.73 21.49 -15.69
CA ASN A 68 18.01 21.75 -17.09
C ASN A 68 19.50 21.91 -17.36
N GLY A 69 20.01 21.24 -18.39
CA GLY A 69 21.41 21.19 -18.76
C GLY A 69 22.29 20.27 -17.91
N LYS A 70 21.69 19.55 -16.92
CA LYS A 70 22.43 18.60 -16.08
C LYS A 70 21.78 17.20 -16.09
N TYR A 71 20.48 17.12 -15.82
CA TYR A 71 19.71 15.89 -15.76
C TYR A 71 18.42 16.04 -16.56
N PHE A 72 18.00 14.97 -17.22
CA PHE A 72 16.71 14.85 -17.88
C PHE A 72 16.07 13.53 -17.53
N ALA A 73 14.84 13.53 -17.02
CA ALA A 73 14.06 12.36 -16.70
C ALA A 73 12.92 12.17 -17.74
N ASP A 74 12.77 10.93 -18.21
CA ASP A 74 11.67 10.48 -19.07
C ASP A 74 10.82 9.45 -18.37
N VAL A 75 9.48 9.65 -18.35
CA VAL A 75 8.54 8.81 -17.59
C VAL A 75 7.74 7.89 -18.49
N GLU A 76 7.74 6.61 -18.18
CA GLU A 76 6.86 5.61 -18.79
C GLU A 76 5.76 5.20 -17.82
N PHE A 77 4.51 5.32 -18.25
CA PHE A 77 3.31 4.95 -17.49
C PHE A 77 2.92 3.51 -17.79
N ILE A 78 2.91 2.66 -16.77
CA ILE A 78 2.61 1.23 -16.90
C ILE A 78 1.52 0.88 -15.89
N PRO A 79 0.27 0.71 -16.35
CA PRO A 79 -0.83 0.50 -15.42
C PRO A 79 -0.69 -0.82 -14.66
N ARG A 80 -0.96 -0.79 -13.36
CA ARG A 80 -1.27 -1.98 -12.58
C ARG A 80 -2.70 -2.43 -12.87
N ASN A 81 -2.98 -3.72 -12.74
CA ASN A 81 -4.35 -4.21 -12.71
C ASN A 81 -4.86 -4.27 -11.25
N ASP A 82 -6.17 -4.46 -11.08
CA ASP A 82 -6.82 -4.48 -9.74
C ASP A 82 -6.31 -5.60 -8.83
N SER A 83 -5.70 -6.66 -9.38
CA SER A 83 -5.07 -7.75 -8.64
C SER A 83 -3.58 -7.53 -8.36
N GLY A 84 -3.01 -6.38 -8.74
CA GLY A 84 -1.60 -6.03 -8.51
C GLY A 84 -0.61 -6.50 -9.59
N GLY A 85 -1.08 -7.22 -10.64
CA GLY A 85 -0.27 -7.59 -11.82
C GLY A 85 -0.04 -6.41 -12.77
N GLY A 86 0.26 -6.68 -14.03
CA GLY A 86 0.54 -5.66 -15.04
C GLY A 86 1.90 -5.02 -14.81
N TYR A 87 1.95 -3.96 -13.98
CA TYR A 87 3.21 -3.29 -13.63
C TYR A 87 4.25 -4.25 -13.05
N SER A 88 3.88 -5.02 -12.03
CA SER A 88 4.79 -5.98 -11.38
C SER A 88 5.24 -7.08 -12.33
N ASP A 89 4.35 -7.54 -13.23
CA ASP A 89 4.69 -8.53 -14.25
C ASP A 89 5.72 -7.97 -15.25
N LYS A 90 5.57 -6.70 -15.67
CA LYS A 90 6.55 -6.04 -16.53
C LYS A 90 7.90 -5.90 -15.83
N VAL A 91 7.92 -5.46 -14.57
CA VAL A 91 9.18 -5.38 -13.80
C VAL A 91 9.86 -6.75 -13.73
N ASN A 92 9.13 -7.80 -13.36
CA ASN A 92 9.69 -9.15 -13.26
C ASN A 92 10.22 -9.68 -14.62
N ALA A 93 9.52 -9.42 -15.71
CA ALA A 93 9.98 -9.81 -17.06
C ALA A 93 11.24 -9.03 -17.46
N SER A 94 11.33 -7.76 -17.09
CA SER A 94 12.45 -6.88 -17.40
C SER A 94 13.73 -7.25 -16.63
N VAL A 95 13.59 -7.69 -15.38
CA VAL A 95 14.73 -8.28 -14.62
C VAL A 95 15.40 -9.43 -15.39
N LEU A 96 14.59 -10.29 -16.02
CA LEU A 96 15.13 -11.44 -16.77
C LEU A 96 15.80 -11.04 -18.08
N SER A 97 15.43 -9.93 -18.66
CA SER A 97 15.93 -9.45 -19.95
C SER A 97 16.98 -8.35 -19.87
N GLY A 98 17.29 -7.85 -18.66
CA GLY A 98 18.24 -6.74 -18.47
C GLY A 98 17.73 -5.43 -19.07
N ASN A 99 16.45 -5.06 -18.84
CA ASN A 99 15.81 -3.89 -19.40
C ASN A 99 14.97 -3.13 -18.35
N LEU A 100 15.49 -3.00 -17.14
CA LEU A 100 14.89 -2.16 -16.12
C LEU A 100 15.16 -0.66 -16.41
N PRO A 101 14.27 0.26 -15.98
CA PRO A 101 14.55 1.70 -16.02
C PRO A 101 15.60 2.06 -14.95
N ASP A 102 16.08 3.30 -14.93
CA ASP A 102 16.98 3.80 -13.88
C ASP A 102 16.26 3.90 -12.54
N VAL A 103 15.02 4.39 -12.55
CA VAL A 103 14.14 4.53 -11.39
C VAL A 103 12.82 3.81 -11.64
N LEU A 104 12.28 3.18 -10.61
CA LEU A 104 10.96 2.53 -10.69
C LEU A 104 10.16 2.78 -9.41
N THR A 105 8.84 2.79 -9.55
CA THR A 105 7.98 2.76 -8.38
C THR A 105 7.89 1.35 -7.81
N VAL A 106 7.85 1.24 -6.49
CA VAL A 106 7.75 -0.03 -5.76
C VAL A 106 6.69 0.12 -4.68
N ASP A 107 5.74 -0.82 -4.60
CA ASP A 107 4.86 -0.86 -3.44
C ASP A 107 5.70 -1.20 -2.19
N GLY A 108 5.58 -0.40 -1.16
CA GLY A 108 6.44 -0.38 0.01
C GLY A 108 6.84 -1.72 0.60
N PRO A 109 5.91 -2.67 0.82
CA PRO A 109 6.26 -3.97 1.40
C PRO A 109 7.14 -4.83 0.48
N ASN A 110 7.15 -4.55 -0.83
CA ASN A 110 8.00 -5.27 -1.78
C ASN A 110 9.45 -4.78 -1.81
N ILE A 111 9.79 -3.67 -1.15
CA ILE A 111 11.17 -3.13 -1.12
C ILE A 111 12.15 -4.19 -0.60
N ALA A 112 11.81 -4.89 0.50
CA ALA A 112 12.69 -5.93 1.05
C ALA A 112 12.90 -7.11 0.07
N ALA A 113 11.84 -7.54 -0.61
CA ALA A 113 11.91 -8.60 -1.61
C ALA A 113 12.73 -8.17 -2.84
N TYR A 114 12.54 -6.96 -3.33
CA TYR A 114 13.26 -6.42 -4.49
C TYR A 114 14.75 -6.22 -4.18
N ALA A 115 15.08 -5.69 -2.99
CA ALA A 115 16.47 -5.56 -2.53
C ALA A 115 17.16 -6.92 -2.41
N ALA A 116 16.50 -7.90 -1.78
CA ALA A 116 17.06 -9.24 -1.58
C ALA A 116 17.24 -10.04 -2.89
N ASN A 117 16.43 -9.77 -3.90
CA ASN A 117 16.52 -10.39 -5.23
C ASN A 117 17.38 -9.57 -6.22
N GLY A 118 17.99 -8.47 -5.80
CA GLY A 118 18.87 -7.64 -6.63
C GLY A 118 18.14 -6.93 -7.77
N ILE A 119 16.86 -6.58 -7.60
CA ILE A 119 16.07 -5.79 -8.56
C ILE A 119 16.34 -4.31 -8.37
N ILE A 120 16.51 -3.87 -7.13
CA ILE A 120 16.85 -2.51 -6.74
C ILE A 120 18.17 -2.49 -5.97
N GLN A 121 18.85 -1.37 -6.02
CA GLN A 121 20.09 -1.12 -5.31
C GLN A 121 19.93 0.04 -4.31
N PRO A 122 20.84 0.16 -3.30
CA PRO A 122 20.80 1.28 -2.36
C PRO A 122 20.87 2.63 -3.07
N LEU A 123 20.13 3.59 -2.57
CA LEU A 123 20.30 5.00 -2.94
C LEU A 123 21.71 5.48 -2.59
N ALA A 124 22.20 6.51 -3.28
CA ALA A 124 23.37 7.24 -2.82
C ALA A 124 23.13 7.76 -1.39
N PRO A 125 24.18 7.86 -0.56
CA PRO A 125 24.01 8.27 0.84
C PRO A 125 23.37 9.66 0.95
N LEU A 126 22.27 9.75 1.71
CA LEU A 126 21.63 11.00 2.09
C LEU A 126 22.28 11.54 3.36
N THR A 127 22.46 12.86 3.43
CA THR A 127 22.86 13.55 4.67
C THR A 127 21.76 13.47 5.73
N ASP A 128 22.11 13.75 6.99
CA ASP A 128 21.10 13.78 8.07
C ASP A 128 20.05 14.88 7.82
N GLU A 129 20.43 16.00 7.21
CA GLU A 129 19.51 17.08 6.83
C GLU A 129 18.50 16.61 5.77
N GLU A 130 18.96 15.95 4.70
CA GLU A 130 18.09 15.37 3.67
C GLU A 130 17.16 14.30 4.23
N ARG A 131 17.64 13.47 5.16
CA ARG A 131 16.80 12.46 5.82
C ARG A 131 15.73 13.07 6.72
N SER A 132 16.03 14.18 7.39
CA SER A 132 15.09 14.84 8.32
C SER A 132 13.86 15.45 7.65
N VAL A 133 13.86 15.59 6.34
CA VAL A 133 12.72 16.07 5.54
C VAL A 133 11.55 15.07 5.58
N TYR A 134 11.86 13.76 5.62
CA TYR A 134 10.90 12.68 5.47
C TYR A 134 10.31 12.21 6.79
N LEU A 135 9.06 11.73 6.75
CA LEU A 135 8.45 11.03 7.87
C LEU A 135 9.30 9.80 8.27
N ASN A 136 9.30 9.48 9.56
CA ASN A 136 10.01 8.30 10.07
C ASN A 136 9.50 6.99 9.42
N SER A 137 8.22 6.89 9.11
CA SER A 137 7.62 5.74 8.43
C SER A 137 8.21 5.54 7.04
N ILE A 138 8.40 6.61 6.26
CA ILE A 138 9.04 6.59 4.94
C ILE A 138 10.46 6.04 5.01
N LEU A 139 11.27 6.57 5.93
CA LEU A 139 12.65 6.10 6.12
C LEU A 139 12.70 4.65 6.63
N THR A 140 11.81 4.30 7.55
CA THR A 140 11.71 2.94 8.10
C THR A 140 11.34 1.94 7.01
N GLN A 141 10.34 2.26 6.18
CA GLN A 141 9.91 1.42 5.07
C GLN A 141 11.02 1.22 4.04
N GLY A 142 11.69 2.30 3.64
CA GLY A 142 12.74 2.29 2.61
C GLY A 142 14.06 1.68 3.06
N THR A 143 14.27 1.48 4.37
CA THR A 143 15.53 0.96 4.91
C THR A 143 15.48 -0.56 5.12
N ILE A 144 16.41 -1.27 4.48
CA ILE A 144 16.63 -2.71 4.65
C ILE A 144 18.04 -2.91 5.22
N GLY A 145 18.11 -3.54 6.39
CA GLY A 145 19.35 -3.56 7.18
C GLY A 145 19.77 -2.13 7.57
N ASN A 146 20.91 -1.68 7.06
CA ASN A 146 21.45 -0.33 7.31
C ASN A 146 21.51 0.55 6.07
N LYS A 147 20.85 0.16 4.98
CA LYS A 147 20.89 0.86 3.70
C LYS A 147 19.50 1.34 3.30
N LEU A 148 19.41 2.56 2.78
CA LEU A 148 18.20 3.12 2.21
C LEU A 148 18.10 2.71 0.74
N TYR A 149 16.99 2.07 0.36
CA TYR A 149 16.73 1.56 -1.00
C TYR A 149 15.65 2.37 -1.71
N ALA A 150 14.76 3.02 -0.97
CA ALA A 150 13.65 3.75 -1.56
C ALA A 150 13.18 4.89 -0.67
N LEU A 151 12.50 5.88 -1.28
CA LEU A 151 11.78 6.94 -0.59
C LEU A 151 10.33 6.96 -1.07
N GLY A 152 9.39 7.06 -0.13
CA GLY A 152 7.96 7.05 -0.45
C GLY A 152 7.52 8.24 -1.29
N ALA A 153 6.75 8.00 -2.33
CA ALA A 153 6.06 9.03 -3.10
C ALA A 153 5.01 9.75 -2.25
N MET A 154 4.32 8.97 -1.44
CA MET A 154 3.27 9.38 -0.53
C MET A 154 3.25 8.44 0.66
N GLU A 155 2.49 8.81 1.67
CA GLU A 155 2.22 7.97 2.83
C GLU A 155 0.74 7.58 2.88
N SER A 156 0.38 6.75 3.84
CA SER A 156 -1.00 6.36 4.06
C SER A 156 -1.28 6.09 5.54
N SER A 157 -2.52 6.29 5.92
CA SER A 157 -3.06 5.97 7.25
C SER A 157 -4.46 5.42 7.06
N VAL A 158 -4.83 4.43 7.85
CA VAL A 158 -6.16 3.84 7.88
C VAL A 158 -6.77 4.07 9.25
N GLY A 159 -8.04 4.42 9.28
CA GLY A 159 -8.78 4.64 10.53
C GLY A 159 -10.08 3.86 10.59
N LEU A 160 -10.73 3.88 11.74
CA LEU A 160 -12.09 3.42 11.90
C LEU A 160 -13.04 4.58 11.53
N TYR A 161 -13.60 4.53 10.34
CA TYR A 161 -14.64 5.44 9.86
C TYR A 161 -15.95 5.11 10.55
N TYR A 162 -16.68 6.15 10.97
CA TYR A 162 -18.00 5.98 11.57
C TYR A 162 -18.99 7.03 11.07
N ASN A 163 -20.24 6.64 10.99
CA ASN A 163 -21.34 7.55 10.70
C ASN A 163 -21.79 8.22 11.99
N LYS A 164 -21.50 9.51 12.16
CA LYS A 164 -21.81 10.29 13.36
C LYS A 164 -23.30 10.29 13.71
N GLN A 165 -24.17 10.34 12.68
CA GLN A 165 -25.62 10.32 12.92
C GLN A 165 -26.06 8.99 13.52
N ILE A 166 -25.63 7.85 12.97
CA ILE A 166 -26.00 6.51 13.45
C ILE A 166 -25.54 6.32 14.89
N LEU A 167 -24.30 6.70 15.22
CA LEU A 167 -23.77 6.55 16.58
C LEU A 167 -24.54 7.44 17.57
N ARG A 168 -24.84 8.67 17.20
CA ARG A 168 -25.65 9.60 17.99
C ARG A 168 -27.05 9.05 18.27
N GLU A 169 -27.74 8.53 17.27
CA GLU A 169 -29.06 7.89 17.40
C GLU A 169 -29.01 6.64 18.30
N ALA A 170 -27.92 5.88 18.25
CA ALA A 170 -27.71 4.71 19.09
C ALA A 170 -27.17 5.05 20.50
N GLY A 171 -26.84 6.30 20.79
CA GLY A 171 -26.24 6.71 22.05
C GLY A 171 -24.90 6.01 22.30
N ILE A 172 -24.03 6.00 21.29
CA ILE A 172 -22.67 5.44 21.35
C ILE A 172 -21.69 6.60 21.33
N GLU A 173 -20.83 6.68 22.35
CA GLU A 173 -19.75 7.65 22.43
C GLU A 173 -18.52 7.09 21.70
N VAL A 174 -17.90 7.93 20.87
CA VAL A 174 -16.72 7.56 20.08
C VAL A 174 -15.49 7.49 20.97
N PRO A 175 -14.56 6.53 20.78
CA PRO A 175 -13.37 6.43 21.58
C PRO A 175 -12.42 7.59 21.28
N SER A 176 -11.70 8.04 22.30
CA SER A 176 -10.60 8.98 22.10
C SER A 176 -9.34 8.27 21.62
N SER A 177 -8.39 9.07 21.12
CA SER A 177 -7.08 8.57 20.74
C SER A 177 -6.35 7.90 21.91
N ASP A 178 -6.57 8.33 23.13
CA ASP A 178 -5.90 7.79 24.32
C ASP A 178 -6.64 6.58 24.94
N ASN A 179 -7.86 6.33 24.51
CA ASN A 179 -8.67 5.22 24.99
C ASN A 179 -9.45 4.58 23.83
N PRO A 180 -8.76 3.87 22.91
CA PRO A 180 -9.40 3.16 21.80
C PRO A 180 -10.28 2.03 22.33
N TRP A 181 -11.31 1.65 21.57
CA TRP A 181 -12.10 0.46 21.91
C TRP A 181 -11.27 -0.80 21.78
N THR A 182 -11.45 -1.72 22.73
CA THR A 182 -10.93 -3.09 22.65
C THR A 182 -11.80 -3.96 21.73
N PHE A 183 -11.30 -5.14 21.37
CA PHE A 183 -12.07 -6.12 20.58
C PHE A 183 -13.39 -6.45 21.25
N SER A 184 -13.40 -6.74 22.57
CA SER A 184 -14.61 -7.06 23.33
C SER A 184 -15.58 -5.88 23.38
N GLU A 185 -15.11 -4.67 23.65
CA GLU A 185 -15.98 -3.46 23.67
C GLU A 185 -16.59 -3.21 22.28
N PHE A 186 -15.82 -3.41 21.21
CA PHE A 186 -16.33 -3.21 19.86
C PHE A 186 -17.37 -4.27 19.48
N LEU A 187 -17.22 -5.53 19.90
CA LEU A 187 -18.26 -6.56 19.74
C LEU A 187 -19.57 -6.17 20.43
N ASP A 188 -19.52 -5.63 21.64
CA ASP A 188 -20.72 -5.16 22.37
C ASP A 188 -21.40 -4.00 21.63
N ILE A 189 -20.62 -3.09 21.04
CA ILE A 189 -21.11 -1.99 20.21
C ILE A 189 -21.79 -2.52 18.94
N LEU A 190 -21.15 -3.47 18.25
CA LEU A 190 -21.71 -4.10 17.06
C LEU A 190 -23.00 -4.87 17.35
N GLU A 191 -23.09 -5.57 18.49
CA GLU A 191 -24.32 -6.24 18.92
C GLU A 191 -25.47 -5.24 19.14
N LYS A 192 -25.18 -4.08 19.76
CA LYS A 192 -26.15 -3.00 19.95
C LYS A 192 -26.62 -2.40 18.62
N LEU A 193 -25.71 -2.25 17.64
CA LEU A 193 -26.02 -1.67 16.34
C LEU A 193 -26.69 -2.63 15.36
N LYS A 194 -26.49 -3.93 15.52
CA LYS A 194 -27.01 -4.95 14.61
C LYS A 194 -28.51 -4.83 14.32
N PRO A 195 -29.43 -4.74 15.32
CA PRO A 195 -30.85 -4.57 15.05
C PRO A 195 -31.15 -3.24 14.34
N ILE A 196 -30.47 -2.15 14.69
CA ILE A 196 -30.65 -0.81 14.07
C ILE A 196 -30.29 -0.88 12.59
N MET A 197 -29.17 -1.52 12.27
CA MET A 197 -28.70 -1.63 10.88
C MET A 197 -29.52 -2.62 10.07
N ALA A 198 -30.07 -3.67 10.69
CA ALA A 198 -30.99 -4.59 10.03
C ALA A 198 -32.26 -3.90 9.52
N GLU A 199 -32.82 -2.91 10.24
CA GLU A 199 -33.92 -2.08 9.78
C GLU A 199 -33.57 -1.24 8.53
N LYS A 200 -32.28 -0.94 8.33
CA LYS A 200 -31.75 -0.23 7.16
C LYS A 200 -31.32 -1.19 6.03
N ASN A 201 -31.58 -2.49 6.15
CA ASN A 201 -31.06 -3.53 5.24
C ASN A 201 -29.53 -3.47 5.11
N GLY A 202 -28.83 -3.29 6.22
CA GLY A 202 -27.41 -3.11 6.32
C GLY A 202 -26.76 -3.96 7.41
N TYR A 203 -25.51 -3.64 7.70
CA TYR A 203 -24.67 -4.29 8.69
C TYR A 203 -24.08 -3.27 9.66
N ALA A 204 -23.68 -3.69 10.86
CA ALA A 204 -23.03 -2.79 11.80
C ALA A 204 -21.64 -2.35 11.29
N LEU A 205 -20.94 -3.24 10.60
CA LEU A 205 -19.58 -3.02 10.08
C LEU A 205 -19.54 -3.31 8.57
N ASP A 206 -18.99 -2.37 7.81
CA ASP A 206 -18.57 -2.54 6.42
C ASP A 206 -17.11 -2.97 6.41
N MET A 207 -16.90 -4.28 6.44
CA MET A 207 -15.58 -4.89 6.37
C MET A 207 -15.71 -6.21 5.63
N THR A 208 -15.25 -6.22 4.39
CA THR A 208 -15.14 -7.45 3.62
C THR A 208 -13.70 -7.91 3.61
N PHE A 209 -13.46 -9.21 3.45
CA PHE A 209 -12.10 -9.72 3.34
C PHE A 209 -11.56 -9.34 1.97
N PRO A 210 -10.64 -8.37 1.89
CA PRO A 210 -10.08 -7.94 0.63
C PRO A 210 -9.24 -9.04 -0.01
N VAL A 211 -9.04 -8.92 -1.31
CA VAL A 211 -8.23 -9.86 -2.10
C VAL A 211 -6.88 -9.22 -2.40
N GLY A 212 -5.83 -10.03 -2.34
CA GLY A 212 -4.48 -9.58 -2.68
C GLY A 212 -3.80 -8.80 -1.55
N GLU A 213 -2.98 -7.84 -1.92
CA GLU A 213 -2.11 -7.08 -1.02
C GLU A 213 -2.86 -6.29 0.06
N THR A 214 -4.06 -5.82 -0.25
CA THR A 214 -4.87 -5.04 0.70
C THR A 214 -5.24 -5.83 1.96
N THR A 215 -5.22 -7.17 1.93
CA THR A 215 -5.54 -7.99 3.11
C THR A 215 -4.59 -7.68 4.27
N ILE A 216 -3.29 -7.83 4.07
CA ILE A 216 -2.33 -7.58 5.15
C ILE A 216 -2.32 -6.10 5.55
N TYR A 217 -2.55 -5.21 4.60
CA TYR A 217 -2.61 -3.77 4.85
C TYR A 217 -3.70 -3.40 5.86
N TYR A 218 -4.94 -3.86 5.66
CA TYR A 218 -6.05 -3.53 6.56
C TYR A 218 -6.06 -4.33 7.86
N TYR A 219 -5.51 -5.55 7.88
CA TYR A 219 -5.66 -6.47 9.01
C TYR A 219 -4.45 -6.53 9.94
N ALA A 220 -3.27 -6.07 9.50
CA ALA A 220 -2.07 -6.06 10.33
C ALA A 220 -2.20 -5.28 11.65
N PRO A 221 -2.88 -4.11 11.70
CA PRO A 221 -3.06 -3.39 12.96
C PRO A 221 -3.78 -4.19 14.05
N PHE A 222 -4.71 -5.06 13.68
CA PHE A 222 -5.40 -5.93 14.65
C PHE A 222 -4.45 -6.97 15.25
N ILE A 223 -3.60 -7.58 14.40
CA ILE A 223 -2.58 -8.53 14.83
C ILE A 223 -1.61 -7.84 15.79
N TRP A 224 -1.05 -6.70 15.38
CA TRP A 224 -0.04 -5.98 16.17
C TRP A 224 -0.59 -5.45 17.49
N SER A 225 -1.78 -4.85 17.49
CA SER A 225 -2.39 -4.28 18.70
C SER A 225 -2.79 -5.34 19.72
N ASN A 226 -2.99 -6.60 19.30
CA ASN A 226 -3.23 -7.74 20.21
C ASN A 226 -1.91 -8.39 20.71
N GLY A 227 -0.74 -7.85 20.30
CA GLY A 227 0.58 -8.34 20.68
C GLY A 227 1.16 -9.42 19.78
N GLY A 228 0.53 -9.67 18.62
CA GLY A 228 1.03 -10.58 17.59
C GLY A 228 1.95 -9.90 16.58
N ASP A 229 2.54 -10.70 15.70
CA ASP A 229 3.34 -10.22 14.55
C ASP A 229 3.33 -11.26 13.41
N PHE A 230 3.96 -10.91 12.29
CA PHE A 230 4.04 -11.75 11.10
C PHE A 230 5.42 -12.38 10.92
N VAL A 231 6.48 -11.69 11.32
CA VAL A 231 7.86 -12.07 11.06
C VAL A 231 8.79 -11.42 12.10
N SER A 232 9.95 -12.01 12.34
CA SER A 232 11.01 -11.43 13.18
C SER A 232 11.49 -10.07 12.67
N GLU A 233 12.13 -9.30 13.51
CA GLU A 233 12.65 -7.96 13.19
C GLU A 233 13.61 -7.97 11.98
N ASP A 234 14.41 -9.03 11.82
CA ASP A 234 15.29 -9.21 10.66
C ASP A 234 14.57 -9.68 9.38
N GLY A 235 13.28 -9.99 9.45
CA GLY A 235 12.45 -10.41 8.35
C GLY A 235 12.66 -11.86 7.90
N LEU A 236 13.40 -12.69 8.66
CA LEU A 236 13.86 -14.00 8.20
C LEU A 236 13.24 -15.19 8.93
N THR A 237 12.48 -14.97 10.00
CA THR A 237 11.85 -16.02 10.81
C THR A 237 10.37 -15.76 11.00
N THR A 238 9.54 -16.76 10.72
CA THR A 238 8.08 -16.73 10.92
C THR A 238 7.62 -17.71 12.00
N LYS A 239 8.42 -18.71 12.29
CA LYS A 239 8.14 -19.75 13.28
C LYS A 239 7.92 -19.18 14.67
N ASP A 240 6.84 -19.63 15.35
CA ASP A 240 6.37 -19.19 16.67
C ASP A 240 5.98 -17.69 16.74
N ILE A 241 5.98 -16.99 15.58
CA ILE A 241 5.55 -15.59 15.42
C ILE A 241 4.25 -15.58 14.61
N PHE A 242 4.31 -15.96 13.32
CA PHE A 242 3.16 -16.00 12.44
C PHE A 242 2.11 -16.99 12.93
N ASP A 243 2.53 -18.15 13.42
CA ASP A 243 1.67 -19.20 13.94
C ASP A 243 1.47 -19.14 15.47
N SER A 244 1.60 -17.95 16.08
CA SER A 244 1.39 -17.74 17.52
C SER A 244 -0.07 -17.94 17.94
N ASP A 245 -0.30 -18.19 19.22
CA ASP A 245 -1.63 -18.29 19.80
C ASP A 245 -2.35 -16.94 19.76
N THR A 246 -1.61 -15.83 19.94
CA THR A 246 -2.14 -14.46 19.84
C THR A 246 -2.68 -14.15 18.45
N ASN A 247 -1.99 -14.59 17.39
CA ASN A 247 -2.50 -14.45 16.02
C ASN A 247 -3.75 -15.31 15.81
N ALA A 248 -3.79 -16.52 16.39
CA ALA A 248 -4.99 -17.37 16.33
C ALA A 248 -6.19 -16.74 17.03
N GLU A 249 -6.00 -16.09 18.17
CA GLU A 249 -7.04 -15.31 18.86
C GLU A 249 -7.58 -14.19 17.96
N THR A 250 -6.69 -13.42 17.32
CA THR A 250 -7.09 -12.34 16.41
C THR A 250 -7.87 -12.87 15.21
N LEU A 251 -7.47 -14.01 14.62
CA LEU A 251 -8.24 -14.63 13.53
C LEU A 251 -9.60 -15.13 13.99
N ASN A 252 -9.71 -15.67 15.21
CA ASN A 252 -10.99 -16.07 15.79
C ASN A 252 -11.90 -14.87 16.09
N TYR A 253 -11.35 -13.69 16.37
CA TYR A 253 -12.13 -12.46 16.45
C TYR A 253 -12.83 -12.16 15.11
N PHE A 254 -12.12 -12.22 13.98
CA PHE A 254 -12.74 -12.02 12.66
C PHE A 254 -13.77 -13.11 12.32
N LYS A 255 -13.52 -14.36 12.72
CA LYS A 255 -14.51 -15.43 12.61
C LYS A 255 -15.78 -15.07 13.39
N THR A 256 -15.65 -14.54 14.59
CA THR A 256 -16.77 -14.08 15.42
C THR A 256 -17.56 -12.95 14.75
N LEU A 257 -16.91 -11.96 14.13
CA LEU A 257 -17.56 -10.88 13.39
C LEU A 257 -18.48 -11.42 12.28
N ASN A 258 -18.01 -12.43 11.54
CA ASN A 258 -18.76 -13.06 10.47
C ASN A 258 -19.89 -13.97 11.02
N GLU A 259 -19.60 -14.86 11.97
CA GLU A 259 -20.58 -15.79 12.55
C GLU A 259 -21.73 -15.07 13.26
N LYS A 260 -21.43 -13.94 13.91
CA LYS A 260 -22.44 -13.08 14.54
C LYS A 260 -23.23 -12.24 13.54
N GLY A 261 -22.81 -12.19 12.26
CA GLY A 261 -23.47 -11.41 11.23
C GLY A 261 -23.40 -9.90 11.46
N TYR A 262 -22.31 -9.41 12.02
CA TYR A 262 -22.04 -7.97 12.16
C TYR A 262 -21.58 -7.34 10.85
N MET A 263 -21.02 -8.12 9.95
CA MET A 263 -20.57 -7.76 8.62
C MET A 263 -21.10 -8.73 7.57
N SER A 264 -21.05 -8.34 6.31
CA SER A 264 -21.33 -9.22 5.18
C SER A 264 -20.16 -10.16 4.91
N SER A 265 -20.40 -11.41 4.57
CA SER A 265 -19.38 -12.35 4.10
C SER A 265 -19.03 -12.18 2.62
N VAL A 266 -19.72 -11.28 1.92
CA VAL A 266 -19.47 -10.93 0.51
C VAL A 266 -19.42 -9.40 0.36
N PRO A 267 -18.63 -8.87 -0.58
CA PRO A 267 -18.57 -7.44 -0.83
C PRO A 267 -19.94 -6.85 -1.19
N ILE A 268 -20.30 -5.73 -0.58
CA ILE A 268 -21.50 -4.94 -0.91
C ILE A 268 -21.01 -3.54 -1.25
N SER A 269 -21.22 -3.13 -2.49
CA SER A 269 -20.79 -1.80 -2.94
C SER A 269 -21.46 -0.68 -2.16
N ASN A 270 -20.66 0.30 -1.74
CA ASN A 270 -21.10 1.53 -1.07
C ASN A 270 -21.98 1.26 0.17
N LEU A 271 -21.65 0.23 0.97
CA LEU A 271 -22.46 -0.14 2.13
C LEU A 271 -22.45 0.98 3.18
N PHE A 272 -21.26 1.47 3.53
CA PHE A 272 -21.07 2.59 4.45
C PHE A 272 -21.57 3.90 3.84
N GLU A 273 -21.19 4.20 2.61
CA GLU A 273 -21.49 5.44 1.88
C GLU A 273 -22.99 5.63 1.63
N SER A 274 -23.77 4.56 1.62
CA SER A 274 -25.23 4.59 1.52
C SER A 274 -25.95 4.69 2.89
N GLY A 275 -25.22 4.85 3.99
CA GLY A 275 -25.76 4.89 5.34
C GLY A 275 -26.29 3.54 5.85
N ARG A 276 -25.87 2.43 5.23
CA ARG A 276 -26.25 1.06 5.60
C ARG A 276 -25.18 0.33 6.41
N ALA A 277 -24.10 1.00 6.78
CA ALA A 277 -23.16 0.55 7.81
C ALA A 277 -22.87 1.68 8.77
N ALA A 278 -22.63 1.35 10.04
CA ALA A 278 -22.25 2.31 11.06
C ALA A 278 -20.75 2.57 11.06
N PHE A 279 -19.96 1.56 10.72
CA PHE A 279 -18.50 1.58 10.70
C PHE A 279 -17.92 1.05 9.40
N LYS A 280 -16.71 1.55 9.06
CA LYS A 280 -15.87 1.07 7.97
C LYS A 280 -14.39 1.25 8.36
N PHE A 281 -13.53 0.30 8.04
CA PHE A 281 -12.08 0.54 8.06
C PHE A 281 -11.62 0.99 6.69
N ASP A 282 -11.10 2.22 6.59
CA ASP A 282 -10.62 2.74 5.30
C ASP A 282 -9.49 3.75 5.46
N GLY A 283 -8.83 4.07 4.34
CA GLY A 283 -7.67 4.95 4.28
C GLY A 283 -8.00 6.40 3.97
N ALA A 284 -7.00 7.27 4.13
CA ALA A 284 -7.12 8.72 3.95
C ALA A 284 -7.65 9.13 2.56
N TRP A 285 -7.46 8.31 1.53
CA TRP A 285 -7.97 8.54 0.17
C TRP A 285 -9.50 8.57 0.10
N GLU A 286 -10.19 7.86 1.00
CA GLU A 286 -11.65 7.76 0.98
C GLU A 286 -12.34 8.99 1.60
N VAL A 287 -11.67 9.76 2.46
CA VAL A 287 -12.25 10.99 3.08
C VAL A 287 -12.79 11.93 2.01
N ASN A 288 -11.95 12.23 1.00
CA ASN A 288 -12.37 13.13 -0.09
C ASN A 288 -13.50 12.55 -0.94
N THR A 289 -13.48 11.24 -1.20
CA THR A 289 -14.56 10.54 -1.93
C THR A 289 -15.88 10.68 -1.18
N ILE A 290 -15.89 10.45 0.13
CA ILE A 290 -17.10 10.62 0.96
C ILE A 290 -17.58 12.07 0.92
N TYR A 291 -16.71 13.04 1.13
CA TYR A 291 -17.09 14.46 1.14
C TYR A 291 -17.68 14.95 -0.18
N THR A 292 -17.15 14.46 -1.30
CA THR A 292 -17.57 14.94 -2.62
C THR A 292 -18.73 14.16 -3.23
N SER A 293 -18.77 12.85 -2.99
CA SER A 293 -19.74 11.95 -3.65
C SER A 293 -20.89 11.53 -2.73
N TYR A 294 -20.68 11.61 -1.40
CA TYR A 294 -21.67 11.20 -0.39
C TYR A 294 -21.84 12.24 0.72
N PRO A 295 -22.19 13.50 0.38
CA PRO A 295 -22.22 14.62 1.33
C PRO A 295 -23.25 14.49 2.45
N ASP A 296 -24.20 13.55 2.33
CA ASP A 296 -25.18 13.24 3.37
C ASP A 296 -24.60 12.38 4.50
N ILE A 297 -23.41 11.83 4.35
CA ILE A 297 -22.73 11.05 5.39
C ILE A 297 -21.98 12.00 6.33
N GLU A 298 -22.42 12.07 7.57
CA GLU A 298 -21.69 12.76 8.62
C GLU A 298 -20.48 11.90 9.06
N LEU A 299 -19.37 12.03 8.32
CA LEU A 299 -18.16 11.22 8.54
C LEU A 299 -17.45 11.64 9.83
N GLY A 300 -17.02 10.64 10.61
CA GLY A 300 -16.00 10.76 11.64
C GLY A 300 -14.93 9.68 11.46
N VAL A 301 -13.72 9.96 11.89
CA VAL A 301 -12.58 9.02 11.91
C VAL A 301 -12.11 8.84 13.34
N ALA A 302 -12.01 7.59 13.78
CA ALA A 302 -11.49 7.17 15.07
C ALA A 302 -10.23 6.28 14.88
N PRO A 303 -9.43 6.10 15.93
CA PRO A 303 -8.33 5.15 15.91
C PRO A 303 -8.80 3.73 15.61
N TYR A 304 -7.88 2.89 15.12
CA TYR A 304 -8.12 1.44 15.12
C TYR A 304 -8.52 0.95 16.50
N ILE A 305 -9.36 -0.07 16.52
CA ILE A 305 -9.61 -0.84 17.73
C ILE A 305 -8.36 -1.67 18.08
N VAL A 306 -8.23 -2.02 19.34
CA VAL A 306 -7.08 -2.74 19.89
C VAL A 306 -7.46 -4.10 20.45
N GLY A 307 -6.51 -5.01 20.55
CA GLY A 307 -6.73 -6.30 21.18
C GLY A 307 -7.11 -6.19 22.66
N ASP A 308 -7.77 -7.21 23.22
CA ASP A 308 -8.15 -7.22 24.64
C ASP A 308 -6.92 -7.28 25.56
N ASN A 309 -5.77 -7.73 25.06
CA ASN A 309 -4.48 -7.75 25.75
C ASN A 309 -3.66 -6.48 25.52
N TRP A 310 -4.29 -5.41 25.08
CA TRP A 310 -3.62 -4.15 24.74
C TRP A 310 -2.75 -3.61 25.89
N ASN A 311 -1.51 -3.29 25.54
CA ASN A 311 -0.48 -2.81 26.49
C ASN A 311 -0.15 -1.31 26.34
N GLY A 312 -0.98 -0.54 25.59
CA GLY A 312 -0.73 0.86 25.26
C GLY A 312 -0.22 1.10 23.85
N GLU A 313 0.19 0.04 23.13
CA GLU A 313 0.63 0.14 21.74
C GLU A 313 -0.54 -0.08 20.77
N ARG A 314 -0.68 0.82 19.83
CA ARG A 314 -1.65 0.73 18.75
C ARG A 314 -0.98 1.09 17.45
N TYR A 315 -1.60 0.74 16.33
CA TYR A 315 -0.96 0.90 15.04
C TYR A 315 -1.96 1.32 13.96
N THR A 316 -1.47 2.11 12.99
CA THR A 316 -2.07 2.24 11.68
C THR A 316 -1.09 1.68 10.66
N PRO A 317 -1.55 0.99 9.61
CA PRO A 317 -0.63 0.52 8.59
C PRO A 317 -0.12 1.71 7.79
N THR A 318 1.17 1.71 7.52
CA THR A 318 1.82 2.69 6.66
C THR A 318 2.41 2.02 5.44
N GLY A 319 2.91 2.84 4.55
CA GLY A 319 3.56 2.38 3.35
C GLY A 319 2.63 2.40 2.17
N SER A 320 3.04 3.17 1.20
CA SER A 320 2.42 3.29 -0.10
C SER A 320 3.49 3.06 -1.16
N TRP A 321 3.30 3.63 -2.33
CA TRP A 321 4.28 3.56 -3.40
C TRP A 321 5.52 4.40 -3.09
N ALA A 322 6.68 3.88 -3.43
CA ALA A 322 7.97 4.48 -3.22
C ALA A 322 8.78 4.50 -4.54
N TYR A 323 9.73 5.39 -4.66
CA TYR A 323 10.69 5.41 -5.75
C TYR A 323 11.98 4.72 -5.33
N ALA A 324 12.50 3.83 -6.17
CA ALA A 324 13.73 3.08 -5.95
C ALA A 324 14.62 3.14 -7.19
N VAL A 325 15.94 3.08 -6.97
CA VAL A 325 16.92 2.97 -8.06
C VAL A 325 17.07 1.49 -8.44
N SER A 326 16.92 1.17 -9.73
CA SER A 326 17.07 -0.21 -10.20
C SER A 326 18.53 -0.66 -10.17
N SER A 327 18.74 -1.96 -10.11
CA SER A 327 20.09 -2.54 -10.14
C SER A 327 20.82 -2.37 -11.49
N GLU A 328 20.12 -1.95 -12.53
CA GLU A 328 20.67 -1.72 -13.87
C GLU A 328 21.03 -0.23 -14.11
N CYS A 329 20.72 0.65 -13.15
CA CYS A 329 21.11 2.05 -13.22
C CYS A 329 22.60 2.22 -12.98
N ASP A 330 23.32 2.79 -13.96
CA ASP A 330 24.76 3.07 -13.87
C ASP A 330 25.08 4.37 -13.11
N ASN A 331 24.15 5.35 -13.09
CA ASN A 331 24.36 6.65 -12.44
C ASN A 331 23.45 6.79 -11.20
N VAL A 332 23.83 6.09 -10.12
CA VAL A 332 23.06 6.03 -8.88
C VAL A 332 22.89 7.42 -8.24
N GLU A 333 23.89 8.28 -8.33
CA GLU A 333 23.83 9.65 -7.79
C GLU A 333 22.73 10.46 -8.50
N ALA A 334 22.72 10.47 -9.83
CA ALA A 334 21.71 11.20 -10.60
C ALA A 334 20.29 10.61 -10.38
N ALA A 335 20.17 9.28 -10.36
CA ALA A 335 18.91 8.60 -10.07
C ALA A 335 18.42 8.88 -8.63
N THR A 336 19.33 9.01 -7.66
CA THR A 336 18.98 9.39 -6.28
C THR A 336 18.45 10.82 -6.21
N GLU A 337 19.02 11.76 -6.99
CA GLU A 337 18.48 13.12 -7.09
C GLU A 337 17.04 13.12 -7.65
N LEU A 338 16.76 12.30 -8.67
CA LEU A 338 15.39 12.13 -9.16
C LEU A 338 14.46 11.55 -8.08
N VAL A 339 14.89 10.51 -7.37
CA VAL A 339 14.12 9.92 -6.26
C VAL A 339 13.82 10.96 -5.17
N LYS A 340 14.81 11.77 -4.76
CA LYS A 340 14.62 12.84 -3.76
C LYS A 340 13.64 13.92 -4.25
N TRP A 341 13.72 14.29 -5.53
CA TRP A 341 12.79 15.26 -6.12
C TRP A 341 11.36 14.75 -6.13
N MET A 342 11.17 13.54 -6.66
CA MET A 342 9.85 12.90 -6.80
C MET A 342 9.18 12.59 -5.45
N SER A 343 9.97 12.41 -4.39
CA SER A 343 9.48 12.17 -3.02
C SER A 343 9.55 13.41 -2.12
N GLY A 344 10.01 14.55 -2.64
CA GLY A 344 10.22 15.78 -1.90
C GLY A 344 8.93 16.56 -1.62
N VAL A 345 9.09 17.74 -1.00
CA VAL A 345 7.97 18.55 -0.51
C VAL A 345 7.03 18.98 -1.65
N GLU A 346 7.57 19.52 -2.75
CA GLU A 346 6.75 20.00 -3.87
C GLU A 346 5.99 18.88 -4.58
N SER A 347 6.63 17.73 -4.79
CA SER A 347 5.98 16.55 -5.37
C SER A 347 4.91 15.96 -4.43
N SER A 348 5.16 15.95 -3.13
CA SER A 348 4.17 15.55 -2.12
C SER A 348 2.93 16.45 -2.11
N ILE A 349 3.13 17.77 -2.22
CA ILE A 349 2.03 18.74 -2.33
C ILE A 349 1.28 18.55 -3.66
N THR A 350 1.99 18.35 -4.75
CA THR A 350 1.40 18.08 -6.07
C THR A 350 0.51 16.82 -6.03
N LEU A 351 0.97 15.74 -5.42
CA LEU A 351 0.15 14.53 -5.23
C LEU A 351 -1.08 14.80 -4.36
N TYR A 352 -0.91 15.49 -3.23
CA TYR A 352 -2.05 15.86 -2.39
C TYR A 352 -3.09 16.70 -3.14
N GLU A 353 -2.67 17.70 -3.90
CA GLU A 353 -3.58 18.56 -4.66
C GLU A 353 -4.42 17.77 -5.68
N ASN A 354 -3.83 16.76 -6.32
CA ASN A 354 -4.47 15.96 -7.36
C ASN A 354 -5.31 14.80 -6.81
N ILE A 355 -4.85 14.10 -5.78
CA ILE A 355 -5.49 12.85 -5.29
C ILE A 355 -5.74 12.82 -3.78
N LYS A 356 -5.47 13.92 -3.06
CA LYS A 356 -5.60 14.01 -1.59
C LYS A 356 -4.81 12.94 -0.83
N SER A 357 -3.68 12.47 -1.41
CA SER A 357 -2.77 11.55 -0.74
C SER A 357 -2.14 12.18 0.48
N MET A 358 -1.76 11.37 1.45
CA MET A 358 -0.97 11.84 2.59
C MET A 358 0.48 12.10 2.14
N PRO A 359 1.08 13.26 2.46
CA PRO A 359 2.44 13.58 2.10
C PRO A 359 3.49 12.65 2.71
N SER A 360 4.64 12.52 2.06
CA SER A 360 5.82 11.80 2.57
C SER A 360 6.74 12.64 3.45
N THR A 361 6.52 13.97 3.53
CA THR A 361 7.43 14.92 4.17
C THR A 361 6.73 15.78 5.22
N TYR A 362 7.42 16.09 6.33
CA TYR A 362 6.88 16.95 7.40
C TYR A 362 6.48 18.33 6.90
N ALA A 363 7.32 18.97 6.08
CA ALA A 363 7.07 20.32 5.60
C ALA A 363 5.84 20.43 4.68
N ALA A 364 5.44 19.36 3.99
CA ALA A 364 4.20 19.35 3.22
C ALA A 364 2.97 19.36 4.14
N TYR A 365 2.99 18.65 5.27
CA TYR A 365 1.90 18.72 6.26
C TYR A 365 1.76 20.11 6.88
N GLU A 366 2.85 20.83 7.10
CA GLU A 366 2.83 22.20 7.62
C GLU A 366 2.23 23.19 6.61
N GLN A 367 2.39 22.94 5.32
CA GLN A 367 1.89 23.81 4.25
C GLN A 367 0.43 23.51 3.86
N ILE A 368 -0.08 22.32 4.15
CA ILE A 368 -1.44 21.89 3.78
C ILE A 368 -2.36 22.04 4.99
N SER A 369 -3.13 23.11 5.05
CA SER A 369 -3.99 23.45 6.20
C SER A 369 -5.05 22.38 6.51
N THR A 370 -5.45 21.56 5.54
CA THR A 370 -6.42 20.48 5.73
C THR A 370 -6.03 19.53 6.88
N PHE A 371 -4.74 19.22 7.06
CA PHE A 371 -4.28 18.32 8.12
C PHE A 371 -4.35 18.94 9.54
N THR A 372 -4.66 20.22 9.64
CA THR A 372 -4.85 20.94 10.92
C THR A 372 -6.29 21.42 11.13
N GLU A 373 -7.01 21.71 10.05
CA GLU A 373 -8.34 22.32 10.08
C GLU A 373 -9.48 21.30 9.95
N ASP A 374 -9.28 20.21 9.19
CA ASP A 374 -10.26 19.13 9.04
C ASP A 374 -10.02 18.05 10.10
N GLU A 375 -11.05 17.75 10.90
CA GLU A 375 -10.94 16.81 12.03
C GLU A 375 -10.59 15.38 11.60
N ASN A 376 -11.07 14.93 10.42
CA ASN A 376 -10.85 13.57 9.93
C ASN A 376 -9.42 13.40 9.37
N TYR A 377 -8.96 14.35 8.55
CA TYR A 377 -7.57 14.37 8.07
C TYR A 377 -6.57 14.57 9.21
N LYS A 378 -6.91 15.40 10.19
CA LYS A 378 -6.09 15.60 11.39
C LYS A 378 -5.96 14.29 12.19
N ALA A 379 -7.05 13.57 12.44
CA ALA A 379 -7.04 12.30 13.15
C ALA A 379 -6.17 11.26 12.42
N LEU A 380 -6.28 11.16 11.10
CA LEU A 380 -5.46 10.25 10.28
C LEU A 380 -3.97 10.65 10.31
N TYR A 381 -3.65 11.93 10.26
CA TYR A 381 -2.27 12.40 10.34
C TYR A 381 -1.65 12.16 11.73
N GLU A 382 -2.36 12.49 12.80
CA GLU A 382 -1.89 12.25 14.17
C GLU A 382 -1.65 10.75 14.41
N GLN A 383 -2.56 9.90 13.93
CA GLN A 383 -2.40 8.45 14.01
C GLN A 383 -1.20 7.95 13.20
N LEU A 384 -0.98 8.46 12.00
CA LEU A 384 0.20 8.14 11.19
C LEU A 384 1.50 8.55 11.87
N ARG A 385 1.56 9.79 12.37
CA ARG A 385 2.75 10.35 13.01
C ARG A 385 3.16 9.56 14.25
N ASP A 386 2.19 9.20 15.09
CA ASP A 386 2.42 8.66 16.42
C ASP A 386 2.42 7.11 16.45
N TYR A 387 1.69 6.46 15.52
CA TYR A 387 1.43 5.02 15.54
C TYR A 387 1.60 4.34 14.18
N GLY A 388 2.19 5.03 13.22
CA GLY A 388 2.44 4.49 11.88
C GLY A 388 3.43 3.33 11.90
N ARG A 389 3.01 2.14 11.43
CA ARG A 389 3.87 0.96 11.31
C ARG A 389 3.85 0.42 9.88
N PRO A 390 5.02 0.29 9.22
CA PRO A 390 5.07 -0.31 7.88
C PRO A 390 4.69 -1.79 7.92
N ARG A 391 4.12 -2.26 6.79
CA ARG A 391 3.85 -3.67 6.58
C ARG A 391 5.12 -4.52 6.79
N PRO A 392 4.99 -5.83 7.09
CA PRO A 392 6.14 -6.70 7.40
C PRO A 392 7.24 -6.63 6.33
N LYS A 393 8.46 -6.39 6.75
CA LYS A 393 9.64 -6.35 5.87
C LYS A 393 10.30 -7.72 5.80
N THR A 394 10.09 -8.46 4.73
CA THR A 394 10.68 -9.77 4.52
C THR A 394 10.99 -10.02 3.05
N PRO A 395 12.08 -10.72 2.72
CA PRO A 395 12.36 -11.13 1.33
C PRO A 395 11.27 -12.01 0.72
N SER A 396 10.44 -12.65 1.54
CA SER A 396 9.34 -13.52 1.11
C SER A 396 7.97 -12.85 1.23
N TYR A 397 7.90 -11.51 1.19
CA TYR A 397 6.66 -10.77 1.40
C TYR A 397 5.49 -11.23 0.52
N PRO A 398 5.63 -11.46 -0.79
CA PRO A 398 4.52 -11.95 -1.61
C PRO A 398 3.94 -13.29 -1.13
N GLN A 399 4.79 -14.20 -0.63
CA GLN A 399 4.33 -15.46 -0.05
C GLN A 399 3.63 -15.25 1.29
N LEU A 400 4.15 -14.36 2.12
CA LEU A 400 3.57 -14.02 3.43
C LEU A 400 2.19 -13.41 3.23
N SER A 401 2.06 -12.41 2.34
CA SER A 401 0.79 -11.72 2.04
C SER A 401 -0.27 -12.71 1.53
N SER A 402 0.06 -13.53 0.52
CA SER A 402 -0.87 -14.51 -0.04
C SER A 402 -1.26 -15.61 0.96
N SER A 403 -0.31 -16.05 1.81
CA SER A 403 -0.58 -17.05 2.84
C SER A 403 -1.47 -16.52 3.94
N PHE A 404 -1.29 -15.26 4.36
CA PHE A 404 -2.14 -14.61 5.35
C PHE A 404 -3.57 -14.42 4.82
N GLN A 405 -3.72 -13.94 3.59
CA GLN A 405 -5.04 -13.82 2.93
C GLN A 405 -5.78 -15.16 2.95
N GLN A 406 -5.16 -16.23 2.48
CA GLN A 406 -5.76 -17.55 2.45
C GLN A 406 -6.15 -18.05 3.85
N THR A 407 -5.29 -17.79 4.83
CA THR A 407 -5.53 -18.18 6.22
C THR A 407 -6.73 -17.43 6.81
N LEU A 408 -6.81 -16.12 6.57
CA LEU A 408 -7.91 -15.28 7.02
C LEU A 408 -9.24 -15.75 6.41
N GLU A 409 -9.30 -16.03 5.10
CA GLU A 409 -10.49 -16.55 4.44
C GLU A 409 -10.93 -17.92 5.00
N ASN A 410 -9.96 -18.81 5.19
CA ASN A 410 -10.25 -20.15 5.73
C ASN A 410 -10.81 -20.09 7.16
N VAL A 411 -10.28 -19.23 8.00
CA VAL A 411 -10.72 -19.09 9.40
C VAL A 411 -12.01 -18.29 9.49
N ALA A 412 -12.02 -17.08 8.96
CA ALA A 412 -13.11 -16.13 9.18
C ALA A 412 -14.36 -16.44 8.36
N ILE A 413 -14.23 -16.96 7.14
CA ILE A 413 -15.35 -17.28 6.25
C ILE A 413 -15.71 -18.77 6.32
N SER A 414 -14.69 -19.65 6.21
CA SER A 414 -14.94 -21.10 6.14
C SER A 414 -15.00 -21.78 7.52
N GLY A 415 -14.74 -21.03 8.61
CA GLY A 415 -14.87 -21.52 9.99
C GLY A 415 -13.79 -22.52 10.42
N MET A 416 -12.69 -22.65 9.64
CA MET A 416 -11.60 -23.57 9.96
C MET A 416 -10.89 -23.20 11.25
N ASP A 417 -10.12 -24.13 11.80
CA ASP A 417 -9.30 -23.91 13.00
C ASP A 417 -8.16 -22.94 12.72
N ALA A 418 -8.06 -21.87 13.50
CA ALA A 418 -7.11 -20.79 13.26
C ALA A 418 -5.66 -21.26 13.44
N LYS A 419 -5.37 -22.05 14.48
CA LYS A 419 -4.02 -22.53 14.76
C LYS A 419 -3.51 -23.47 13.67
N ASP A 420 -4.36 -24.41 13.24
CA ASP A 420 -4.03 -25.33 12.14
C ASP A 420 -3.76 -24.58 10.82
N GLN A 421 -4.56 -23.55 10.50
CA GLN A 421 -4.39 -22.78 9.27
C GLN A 421 -3.14 -21.89 9.33
N LEU A 422 -2.83 -21.28 10.47
CA LEU A 422 -1.62 -20.49 10.68
C LEU A 422 -0.35 -21.38 10.56
N SER A 423 -0.34 -22.56 11.19
CA SER A 423 0.81 -23.46 11.10
C SER A 423 1.07 -23.94 9.67
N LYS A 424 0.04 -24.28 8.91
CA LYS A 424 0.18 -24.64 7.49
C LYS A 424 0.67 -23.48 6.61
N ALA A 425 0.28 -22.24 6.94
CA ALA A 425 0.73 -21.07 6.23
C ALA A 425 2.19 -20.76 6.58
N GLU A 426 2.55 -20.87 7.86
CA GLU A 426 3.90 -20.68 8.35
C GLU A 426 4.90 -21.61 7.66
N GLU A 427 4.60 -22.92 7.55
CA GLU A 427 5.44 -23.87 6.83
C GLU A 427 5.72 -23.41 5.39
N ARG A 428 4.71 -22.94 4.66
CA ARG A 428 4.89 -22.44 3.28
C ARG A 428 5.75 -21.18 3.20
N ILE A 429 5.65 -20.29 4.20
CA ILE A 429 6.45 -19.06 4.24
C ILE A 429 7.90 -19.39 4.59
N SER A 430 8.12 -20.22 5.61
CA SER A 430 9.44 -20.68 6.06
C SER A 430 10.20 -21.38 4.95
N ASP A 431 9.56 -22.26 4.19
CA ASP A 431 10.17 -22.94 3.02
C ASP A 431 10.71 -21.93 1.98
N LYS A 432 10.03 -20.80 1.80
CA LYS A 432 10.51 -19.75 0.89
C LYS A 432 11.63 -18.92 1.50
N LEU A 433 11.63 -18.72 2.83
CA LEU A 433 12.66 -17.96 3.54
C LEU A 433 13.99 -18.71 3.63
N GLU A 434 13.98 -20.06 3.63
CA GLU A 434 15.21 -20.86 3.72
C GLU A 434 16.27 -20.47 2.68
N ARG A 435 15.89 -20.07 1.46
CA ARG A 435 16.83 -19.64 0.41
C ARG A 435 17.60 -18.36 0.75
N TYR A 436 17.08 -17.55 1.68
CA TYR A 436 17.72 -16.30 2.12
C TYR A 436 18.54 -16.50 3.41
N THR A 437 18.32 -17.58 4.15
CA THR A 437 19.03 -17.89 5.40
C THR A 437 20.23 -18.83 5.20
N ARG A 438 20.29 -19.54 4.07
CA ARG A 438 21.37 -20.50 3.73
C ARG A 438 22.63 -19.87 3.11
N LYS A 439 22.83 -18.54 3.22
CA LYS A 439 24.03 -17.85 2.69
C LYS A 439 25.16 -17.84 3.68
#